data_48ac27340d3e15166ce2c33685931c48
#
_entry.id   48ac27340d3e15166ce2c33685931c48
#
_cell.length_a   1.000
_cell.length_b   1.000
_cell.length_c   1.000
_cell.angle_alpha   90.00
_cell.angle_beta   90.00
_cell.angle_gamma   90.00
#
_symmetry.space_group_name_H-M   'P 1'
#
loop_
_entity.id
_entity.type
_entity.pdbx_description
1 polymer ?
#
loop_
_entity_poly.entity_id
_entity_poly.type
_entity_poly.pdbx_seq_one_letter_code
_entity_poly.pdbx_strand_id
1 'polypeptide(L)'
;KALRQRRKLDFDDMLLCCYELFVKRKDILAAWQNKFQYIMVDEFQDINHLQYDIVRMLAKPRDNLFIVGDDDQSIYHFRGAKPEIMLNFTKDYPKAETVLLDINYRCTKNVLQAAMNVVGCNQIRFKKRLSTPNEQGKPVKVMEFDNPREEYVKIAAFLKKRLETGENLEDTAVLFRTNQEAEGLVGALMEYQIPFTMKEQLPNLFRHWISRNLMAYLKMAA
;
A
#
# COMPACT_ATOMS: atom_id res chain seq x y z
N LYS A 1 1.66 -28.05 8.23
CA LYS A 1 1.28 -29.51 8.12
C LYS A 1 -0.05 -29.71 7.40
N ALA A 2 -1.14 -29.00 7.79
CA ALA A 2 -2.48 -29.19 7.19
C ALA A 2 -2.53 -28.84 5.69
N LEU A 3 -1.86 -27.77 5.24
CA LEU A 3 -1.79 -27.38 3.84
C LEU A 3 -1.04 -28.43 2.99
N ARG A 4 0.10 -28.94 3.49
CA ARG A 4 0.87 -29.99 2.80
C ARG A 4 0.05 -31.28 2.62
N GLN A 5 -0.74 -31.67 3.62
CA GLN A 5 -1.64 -32.84 3.50
C GLN A 5 -2.71 -32.63 2.42
N ARG A 6 -3.15 -31.41 2.20
CA ARG A 6 -4.13 -31.02 1.17
C ARG A 6 -3.49 -30.67 -0.18
N ARG A 7 -2.16 -30.78 -0.32
CA ARG A 7 -1.40 -30.37 -1.52
C ARG A 7 -1.67 -28.91 -1.91
N LYS A 8 -1.80 -28.04 -0.91
CA LYS A 8 -2.01 -26.60 -1.09
C LYS A 8 -0.82 -25.83 -0.55
N LEU A 9 -0.59 -24.65 -1.10
CA LEU A 9 0.42 -23.67 -0.68
C LEU A 9 -0.31 -22.40 -0.24
N ASP A 10 0.22 -21.68 0.74
CA ASP A 10 -0.10 -20.28 0.97
C ASP A 10 0.90 -19.37 0.24
N PHE A 11 0.74 -18.07 0.36
CA PHE A 11 1.59 -17.12 -0.33
C PHE A 11 3.05 -17.17 0.13
N ASP A 12 3.29 -17.40 1.41
CA ASP A 12 4.64 -17.54 1.97
C ASP A 12 5.30 -18.83 1.52
N ASP A 13 4.54 -19.93 1.47
CA ASP A 13 5.00 -21.22 0.93
C ASP A 13 5.47 -21.08 -0.52
N MET A 14 4.79 -20.27 -1.36
CA MET A 14 5.19 -20.09 -2.76
C MET A 14 6.58 -19.46 -2.87
N LEU A 15 6.85 -18.42 -2.09
CA LEU A 15 8.16 -17.77 -2.06
C LEU A 15 9.24 -18.71 -1.54
N LEU A 16 8.96 -19.40 -0.42
CA LEU A 16 9.89 -20.33 0.19
C LEU A 16 10.23 -21.51 -0.74
N CYS A 17 9.21 -22.11 -1.38
CA CYS A 17 9.42 -23.19 -2.34
C CYS A 17 10.21 -22.71 -3.57
N CYS A 18 9.98 -21.50 -4.04
CA CYS A 18 10.75 -20.91 -5.15
C CYS A 18 12.22 -20.75 -4.75
N TYR A 19 12.49 -20.18 -3.58
CA TYR A 19 13.85 -20.04 -3.06
C TYR A 19 14.54 -21.40 -2.91
N GLU A 20 13.89 -22.37 -2.26
CA GLU A 20 14.43 -23.72 -2.10
C GLU A 20 14.70 -24.41 -3.45
N LEU A 21 13.81 -24.23 -4.42
CA LEU A 21 13.99 -24.75 -5.78
C LEU A 21 15.27 -24.19 -6.41
N PHE A 22 15.49 -22.89 -6.36
CA PHE A 22 16.66 -22.25 -6.91
C PHE A 22 17.97 -22.61 -6.17
N VAL A 23 17.87 -22.86 -4.86
CA VAL A 23 19.01 -23.35 -4.08
C VAL A 23 19.40 -24.79 -4.50
N LYS A 24 18.40 -25.69 -4.62
CA LYS A 24 18.60 -27.13 -4.85
C LYS A 24 18.81 -27.48 -6.34
N ARG A 25 18.15 -26.76 -7.24
CA ARG A 25 18.14 -27.04 -8.69
C ARG A 25 18.78 -25.89 -9.47
N LYS A 26 20.12 -25.95 -9.52
CA LYS A 26 20.92 -24.94 -10.23
C LYS A 26 20.66 -24.91 -11.74
N ASP A 27 20.26 -26.03 -12.31
CA ASP A 27 19.84 -26.17 -13.71
C ASP A 27 18.58 -25.34 -14.00
N ILE A 28 17.60 -25.38 -13.09
CA ILE A 28 16.37 -24.57 -13.20
C ILE A 28 16.69 -23.09 -13.01
N LEU A 29 17.49 -22.75 -12.00
CA LEU A 29 17.92 -21.38 -11.80
C LEU A 29 18.63 -20.82 -13.04
N ALA A 30 19.57 -21.57 -13.61
CA ALA A 30 20.30 -21.16 -14.82
C ALA A 30 19.35 -20.94 -16.01
N ALA A 31 18.33 -21.78 -16.18
CA ALA A 31 17.32 -21.59 -17.22
C ALA A 31 16.58 -20.25 -17.06
N TRP A 32 16.18 -19.89 -15.83
CA TRP A 32 15.54 -18.61 -15.55
C TRP A 32 16.48 -17.40 -15.70
N GLN A 33 17.73 -17.52 -15.24
CA GLN A 33 18.79 -16.51 -15.45
C GLN A 33 19.03 -16.24 -16.93
N ASN A 34 18.97 -17.26 -17.77
CA ASN A 34 19.13 -17.10 -19.22
C ASN A 34 17.89 -16.49 -19.88
N LYS A 35 16.72 -16.75 -19.33
CA LYS A 35 15.44 -16.18 -19.82
C LYS A 35 15.34 -14.68 -19.52
N PHE A 36 15.75 -14.26 -18.33
CA PHE A 36 15.69 -12.87 -17.88
C PHE A 36 17.07 -12.21 -17.99
N GLN A 37 17.21 -11.37 -18.99
CA GLN A 37 18.46 -10.61 -19.20
C GLN A 37 18.49 -9.33 -18.36
N TYR A 38 17.33 -8.76 -18.05
CA TYR A 38 17.13 -7.59 -17.23
C TYR A 38 16.05 -7.88 -16.20
N ILE A 39 16.26 -7.45 -14.97
CA ILE A 39 15.28 -7.55 -13.89
C ILE A 39 14.99 -6.15 -13.39
N MET A 40 13.73 -5.77 -13.41
CA MET A 40 13.25 -4.49 -12.92
C MET A 40 12.25 -4.73 -11.80
N VAL A 41 12.46 -4.09 -10.66
CA VAL A 41 11.61 -4.21 -9.48
C VAL A 41 11.10 -2.84 -9.09
N ASP A 42 9.78 -2.69 -9.12
CA ASP A 42 9.08 -1.50 -8.65
C ASP A 42 8.65 -1.66 -7.19
N GLU A 43 8.36 -0.55 -6.51
CA GLU A 43 7.98 -0.51 -5.09
C GLU A 43 8.97 -1.28 -4.19
N PHE A 44 10.27 -1.10 -4.48
CA PHE A 44 11.32 -1.90 -3.87
C PHE A 44 11.44 -1.70 -2.34
N GLN A 45 10.89 -0.63 -1.78
CA GLN A 45 10.83 -0.40 -0.33
C GLN A 45 9.96 -1.43 0.41
N ASP A 46 9.06 -2.13 -0.30
CA ASP A 46 8.13 -3.10 0.28
C ASP A 46 8.63 -4.55 0.22
N ILE A 47 9.86 -4.75 -0.29
CA ILE A 47 10.46 -6.09 -0.42
C ILE A 47 10.89 -6.63 0.94
N ASN A 48 10.76 -7.94 1.13
CA ASN A 48 11.36 -8.66 2.27
C ASN A 48 12.66 -9.38 1.88
N HIS A 49 13.40 -9.89 2.87
CA HIS A 49 14.69 -10.56 2.63
C HIS A 49 14.58 -11.76 1.68
N LEU A 50 13.55 -12.59 1.82
CA LEU A 50 13.38 -13.77 0.97
C LEU A 50 13.14 -13.39 -0.49
N GLN A 51 12.30 -12.37 -0.72
CA GLN A 51 12.08 -11.83 -2.06
C GLN A 51 13.37 -11.23 -2.64
N TYR A 52 14.11 -10.49 -1.83
CA TYR A 52 15.40 -9.94 -2.24
C TYR A 52 16.41 -11.02 -2.63
N ASP A 53 16.52 -12.08 -1.84
CA ASP A 53 17.41 -13.20 -2.16
C ASP A 53 17.03 -13.88 -3.48
N ILE A 54 15.74 -14.09 -3.74
CA ILE A 54 15.26 -14.64 -5.01
C ILE A 54 15.65 -13.72 -6.18
N VAL A 55 15.44 -12.41 -6.04
CA VAL A 55 15.79 -11.39 -7.05
C VAL A 55 17.31 -11.43 -7.32
N ARG A 56 18.14 -11.45 -6.26
CA ARG A 56 19.60 -11.55 -6.38
C ARG A 56 20.06 -12.82 -7.11
N MET A 57 19.43 -13.97 -6.77
CA MET A 57 19.73 -15.23 -7.46
C MET A 57 19.41 -15.14 -8.94
N LEU A 58 18.28 -14.56 -9.30
CA LEU A 58 17.86 -14.40 -10.70
C LEU A 58 18.76 -13.40 -11.47
N ALA A 59 19.21 -12.32 -10.82
CA ALA A 59 20.03 -11.29 -11.45
C ALA A 59 21.43 -11.80 -11.83
N LYS A 60 21.96 -12.80 -11.10
CA LYS A 60 23.28 -13.39 -11.41
C LYS A 60 23.27 -14.15 -12.74
N PRO A 61 24.43 -14.23 -13.43
CA PRO A 61 25.70 -13.57 -13.12
C PRO A 61 25.81 -12.15 -13.66
N ARG A 62 24.79 -11.64 -14.37
CA ARG A 62 24.87 -10.37 -15.12
C ARG A 62 24.74 -9.14 -14.22
N ASP A 63 24.01 -9.27 -13.12
CA ASP A 63 23.65 -8.17 -12.20
C ASP A 63 22.93 -7.00 -12.91
N ASN A 64 22.21 -7.28 -14.00
CA ASN A 64 21.36 -6.31 -14.69
C ASN A 64 20.06 -6.10 -13.89
N LEU A 65 20.19 -5.49 -12.73
CA LEU A 65 19.11 -5.24 -11.79
C LEU A 65 18.83 -3.75 -11.71
N PHE A 66 17.59 -3.38 -11.96
CA PHE A 66 17.08 -2.02 -11.81
C PHE A 66 15.97 -2.01 -10.75
N ILE A 67 16.11 -1.16 -9.76
CA ILE A 67 15.13 -1.02 -8.68
C ILE A 67 14.58 0.40 -8.67
N VAL A 68 13.28 0.52 -8.39
CA VAL A 68 12.60 1.80 -8.17
C VAL A 68 11.82 1.69 -6.88
N GLY A 69 11.81 2.75 -6.10
CA GLY A 69 11.04 2.81 -4.86
C GLY A 69 11.18 4.14 -4.16
N ASP A 70 10.38 4.31 -3.13
CA ASP A 70 10.38 5.47 -2.25
C ASP A 70 10.35 5.01 -0.79
N ASP A 71 11.46 5.13 -0.10
CA ASP A 71 11.63 4.71 1.29
C ASP A 71 10.64 5.40 2.25
N ASP A 72 10.17 6.61 1.91
CA ASP A 72 9.15 7.32 2.69
C ASP A 72 7.74 6.73 2.53
N GLN A 73 7.53 5.87 1.52
CA GLN A 73 6.27 5.18 1.27
C GLN A 73 6.22 3.75 1.82
N SER A 74 7.25 3.30 2.54
CA SER A 74 7.28 1.95 3.12
C SER A 74 6.31 1.85 4.30
N ILE A 75 5.09 1.37 4.04
CA ILE A 75 4.02 1.19 5.03
C ILE A 75 3.69 -0.27 5.32
N TYR A 76 4.39 -1.22 4.68
CA TYR A 76 4.13 -2.67 4.79
C TYR A 76 5.07 -3.41 5.75
N HIS A 77 5.63 -2.73 6.76
CA HIS A 77 6.46 -3.36 7.79
C HIS A 77 5.76 -4.56 8.47
N PHE A 78 4.45 -4.47 8.68
CA PHE A 78 3.64 -5.56 9.25
C PHE A 78 3.54 -6.80 8.36
N ARG A 79 3.89 -6.68 7.07
CA ARG A 79 4.02 -7.79 6.10
C ARG A 79 5.48 -8.23 5.90
N GLY A 80 6.40 -7.73 6.72
CA GLY A 80 7.81 -8.08 6.65
C GLY A 80 8.64 -7.23 5.68
N ALA A 81 8.09 -6.13 5.14
CA ALA A 81 8.86 -5.18 4.35
C ALA A 81 10.05 -4.62 5.13
N LYS A 82 11.18 -4.48 4.44
CA LYS A 82 12.47 -4.04 5.00
C LYS A 82 13.07 -2.93 4.16
N PRO A 83 12.68 -1.67 4.37
CA PRO A 83 13.20 -0.54 3.60
C PRO A 83 14.73 -0.42 3.70
N GLU A 84 15.33 -0.98 4.76
CA GLU A 84 16.77 -1.02 4.91
C GLU A 84 17.48 -1.78 3.76
N ILE A 85 16.80 -2.72 3.11
CA ILE A 85 17.32 -3.41 1.91
C ILE A 85 17.56 -2.38 0.80
N MET A 86 16.60 -1.51 0.56
CA MET A 86 16.72 -0.45 -0.44
C MET A 86 17.81 0.56 -0.05
N LEU A 87 17.82 1.02 1.20
CA LEU A 87 18.81 1.97 1.71
C LEU A 87 20.25 1.44 1.65
N ASN A 88 20.42 0.13 1.76
CA ASN A 88 21.73 -0.53 1.69
C ASN A 88 22.05 -1.14 0.32
N PHE A 89 21.23 -0.94 -0.70
CA PHE A 89 21.38 -1.56 -2.00
C PHE A 89 22.77 -1.34 -2.63
N THR A 90 23.32 -0.14 -2.52
CA THR A 90 24.66 0.18 -3.03
C THR A 90 25.80 -0.54 -2.29
N LYS A 91 25.55 -1.10 -1.08
CA LYS A 91 26.53 -1.95 -0.39
C LYS A 91 26.62 -3.31 -1.06
N ASP A 92 25.48 -3.87 -1.51
CA ASP A 92 25.42 -5.14 -2.22
C ASP A 92 25.84 -4.99 -3.70
N TYR A 93 25.58 -3.82 -4.28
CA TYR A 93 25.91 -3.47 -5.67
C TYR A 93 26.71 -2.16 -5.72
N PRO A 94 28.03 -2.20 -5.42
CA PRO A 94 28.87 -0.99 -5.34
C PRO A 94 29.01 -0.21 -6.64
N LYS A 95 28.68 -0.83 -7.77
CA LYS A 95 28.70 -0.19 -9.11
C LYS A 95 27.33 0.36 -9.52
N ALA A 96 26.32 0.24 -8.66
CA ALA A 96 25.00 0.76 -8.97
C ALA A 96 25.02 2.28 -8.99
N GLU A 97 24.41 2.85 -10.01
CA GLU A 97 24.15 4.28 -10.11
C GLU A 97 22.81 4.60 -9.45
N THR A 98 22.77 5.68 -8.69
CA THR A 98 21.56 6.14 -8.03
C THR A 98 21.07 7.42 -8.69
N VAL A 99 19.82 7.38 -9.16
CA VAL A 99 19.14 8.54 -9.73
C VAL A 99 18.02 8.95 -8.80
N LEU A 100 18.02 10.21 -8.39
CA LEU A 100 16.97 10.79 -7.56
C LEU A 100 15.93 11.48 -8.44
N LEU A 101 14.66 11.06 -8.30
CA LEU A 101 13.52 11.76 -8.92
C LEU A 101 12.99 12.79 -7.92
N ASP A 102 13.46 14.01 -8.00
CA ASP A 102 13.19 15.07 -7.01
C ASP A 102 12.10 16.05 -7.43
N ILE A 103 11.51 15.86 -8.61
CA ILE A 103 10.40 16.68 -9.10
C ILE A 103 9.07 15.93 -8.96
N ASN A 104 8.19 16.47 -8.14
CA ASN A 104 6.84 15.96 -7.96
C ASN A 104 5.86 16.70 -8.88
N TYR A 105 5.34 16.03 -9.89
CA TYR A 105 4.36 16.59 -10.84
C TYR A 105 2.90 16.40 -10.41
N ARG A 106 2.65 15.72 -9.29
CA ARG A 106 1.30 15.36 -8.81
C ARG A 106 0.71 16.41 -7.89
N CYS A 107 1.46 16.79 -6.87
CA CYS A 107 0.94 17.58 -5.75
C CYS A 107 1.13 19.08 -5.97
N THR A 108 0.22 19.89 -5.40
CA THR A 108 0.46 21.32 -5.20
C THR A 108 1.53 21.54 -4.13
N LYS A 109 2.09 22.76 -4.09
CA LYS A 109 3.18 23.11 -3.14
C LYS A 109 2.77 22.90 -1.68
N ASN A 110 1.54 23.30 -1.32
CA ASN A 110 1.04 23.13 0.05
C ASN A 110 0.92 21.65 0.46
N VAL A 111 0.44 20.79 -0.44
CA VAL A 111 0.32 19.35 -0.17
C VAL A 111 1.71 18.71 -0.06
N LEU A 112 2.62 19.05 -0.99
CA LEU A 112 3.99 18.54 -0.96
C LEU A 112 4.71 18.94 0.33
N GLN A 113 4.59 20.23 0.73
CA GLN A 113 5.23 20.73 1.95
C GLN A 113 4.68 20.01 3.21
N ALA A 114 3.36 19.80 3.29
CA ALA A 114 2.75 19.08 4.40
C ALA A 114 3.25 17.62 4.46
N ALA A 115 3.31 16.94 3.32
CA ALA A 115 3.85 15.59 3.24
C ALA A 115 5.32 15.53 3.66
N MET A 116 6.16 16.45 3.18
CA MET A 116 7.57 16.53 3.55
C MET A 116 7.78 16.80 5.03
N ASN A 117 6.91 17.59 5.68
CA ASN A 117 6.96 17.80 7.13
C ASN A 117 6.66 16.52 7.91
N VAL A 118 5.68 15.72 7.46
CA VAL A 118 5.34 14.44 8.09
C VAL A 118 6.48 13.45 7.96
N VAL A 119 6.98 13.22 6.75
CA VAL A 119 8.05 12.23 6.52
C VAL A 119 9.40 12.70 7.07
N GLY A 120 9.57 14.00 7.29
CA GLY A 120 10.77 14.58 7.92
C GLY A 120 11.03 14.09 9.34
N CYS A 121 10.02 13.54 10.02
CA CYS A 121 10.16 12.91 11.34
C CYS A 121 10.91 11.55 11.28
N ASN A 122 10.98 10.92 10.11
CA ASN A 122 11.70 9.66 9.93
C ASN A 122 13.21 9.88 9.96
N GLN A 123 13.91 9.13 10.80
CA GLN A 123 15.37 9.26 10.95
C GLN A 123 16.14 8.45 9.92
N ILE A 124 15.61 7.30 9.52
CA ILE A 124 16.26 6.35 8.60
C ILE A 124 15.60 6.49 7.23
N ARG A 125 16.17 7.35 6.38
CA ARG A 125 15.67 7.63 5.04
C ARG A 125 16.75 8.23 4.13
N PHE A 126 16.55 8.19 2.83
CA PHE A 126 17.34 9.00 1.90
C PHE A 126 17.07 10.48 2.12
N LYS A 127 18.13 11.28 2.22
CA LYS A 127 18.00 12.74 2.28
C LYS A 127 17.62 13.26 0.90
N LYS A 128 16.36 13.62 0.73
CA LYS A 128 15.81 14.15 -0.52
C LYS A 128 15.06 15.45 -0.28
N ARG A 129 15.15 16.37 -1.25
CA ARG A 129 14.38 17.60 -1.27
C ARG A 129 13.52 17.56 -2.52
N LEU A 130 12.23 17.33 -2.33
CA LEU A 130 11.29 17.33 -3.43
C LEU A 130 10.82 18.73 -3.74
N SER A 131 10.67 19.02 -5.02
CA SER A 131 10.10 20.26 -5.54
C SER A 131 8.90 19.96 -6.43
N THR A 132 8.06 20.94 -6.70
CA THR A 132 6.97 20.81 -7.66
C THR A 132 6.82 22.09 -8.49
N PRO A 133 6.63 21.95 -9.82
CA PRO A 133 6.31 23.08 -10.68
C PRO A 133 4.85 23.53 -10.53
N ASN A 134 4.00 22.73 -9.86
CA ASN A 134 2.59 23.02 -9.73
C ASN A 134 2.35 24.27 -8.87
N GLU A 135 1.12 24.79 -8.95
CA GLU A 135 0.68 25.97 -8.20
C GLU A 135 0.77 25.77 -6.67
N GLN A 136 0.57 26.86 -5.94
CA GLN A 136 0.57 26.82 -4.47
C GLN A 136 -0.52 25.89 -3.91
N GLY A 137 -1.70 25.88 -4.52
CA GLY A 137 -2.86 25.10 -4.11
C GLY A 137 -3.54 25.66 -2.84
N LYS A 138 -4.63 24.99 -2.43
CA LYS A 138 -5.34 25.31 -1.18
C LYS A 138 -4.50 24.85 0.02
N PRO A 139 -4.56 25.53 1.17
CA PRO A 139 -3.92 25.09 2.40
C PRO A 139 -4.44 23.72 2.86
N VAL A 140 -3.54 22.87 3.36
CA VAL A 140 -3.91 21.64 4.05
C VAL A 140 -4.58 22.03 5.38
N LYS A 141 -5.75 21.46 5.65
CA LYS A 141 -6.51 21.71 6.89
C LYS A 141 -6.47 20.47 7.76
N VAL A 142 -6.21 20.66 9.04
CA VAL A 142 -6.33 19.64 10.09
C VAL A 142 -7.51 20.05 10.96
N MET A 143 -8.40 19.12 11.22
CA MET A 143 -9.56 19.31 12.10
C MET A 143 -9.59 18.19 13.13
N GLU A 144 -9.97 18.53 14.34
CA GLU A 144 -10.15 17.60 15.44
C GLU A 144 -11.63 17.57 15.83
N PHE A 145 -12.12 16.40 16.20
CA PHE A 145 -13.53 16.19 16.55
C PHE A 145 -13.61 15.39 17.85
N ASP A 146 -14.64 15.66 18.65
CA ASP A 146 -14.86 14.99 19.92
C ASP A 146 -15.31 13.53 19.78
N ASN A 147 -15.92 13.21 18.64
CA ASN A 147 -16.37 11.86 18.33
C ASN A 147 -16.43 11.58 16.82
N PRO A 148 -16.37 10.28 16.42
CA PRO A 148 -16.37 9.91 15.00
C PRO A 148 -17.64 10.33 14.24
N ARG A 149 -18.80 10.41 14.90
CA ARG A 149 -20.05 10.79 14.23
C ARG A 149 -19.99 12.24 13.76
N GLU A 150 -19.45 13.12 14.57
CA GLU A 150 -19.26 14.52 14.20
C GLU A 150 -18.32 14.67 12.99
N GLU A 151 -17.24 13.91 12.98
CA GLU A 151 -16.32 13.83 11.83
C GLU A 151 -17.06 13.42 10.56
N TYR A 152 -17.82 12.33 10.59
CA TYR A 152 -18.54 11.83 9.41
C TYR A 152 -19.57 12.82 8.89
N VAL A 153 -20.33 13.43 9.78
CA VAL A 153 -21.31 14.47 9.43
C VAL A 153 -20.62 15.69 8.82
N LYS A 154 -19.46 16.09 9.36
CA LYS A 154 -18.72 17.24 8.85
C LYS A 154 -18.15 16.97 7.46
N ILE A 155 -17.62 15.76 7.22
CA ILE A 155 -17.15 15.34 5.90
C ILE A 155 -18.32 15.35 4.90
N ALA A 156 -19.45 14.73 5.25
CA ALA A 156 -20.61 14.68 4.38
C ALA A 156 -21.14 16.10 4.07
N ALA A 157 -21.28 16.96 5.07
CA ALA A 157 -21.71 18.34 4.86
C ALA A 157 -20.74 19.13 3.98
N PHE A 158 -19.43 18.93 4.13
CA PHE A 158 -18.41 19.55 3.27
C PHE A 158 -18.56 19.09 1.82
N LEU A 159 -18.72 17.79 1.58
CA LEU A 159 -18.90 17.24 0.24
C LEU A 159 -20.22 17.69 -0.39
N LYS A 160 -21.31 17.73 0.40
CA LYS A 160 -22.62 18.22 -0.05
C LYS A 160 -22.54 19.66 -0.53
N LYS A 161 -21.87 20.51 0.24
CA LYS A 161 -21.67 21.92 -0.14
C LYS A 161 -20.92 22.06 -1.46
N ARG A 162 -19.91 21.23 -1.70
CA ARG A 162 -19.15 21.24 -2.97
C ARG A 162 -20.03 20.81 -4.15
N LEU A 163 -20.88 19.81 -3.98
CA LEU A 163 -21.86 19.39 -4.99
C LEU A 163 -22.84 20.53 -5.31
N GLU A 164 -23.35 21.22 -4.29
CA GLU A 164 -24.29 22.33 -4.45
C GLU A 164 -23.65 23.54 -5.16
N THR A 165 -22.34 23.72 -5.05
CA THR A 165 -21.59 24.73 -5.82
C THR A 165 -21.19 24.28 -7.21
N GLY A 166 -21.63 23.09 -7.65
CA GLY A 166 -21.36 22.54 -9.00
C GLY A 166 -19.96 21.95 -9.16
N GLU A 167 -19.23 21.67 -8.06
CA GLU A 167 -17.94 21.01 -8.15
C GLU A 167 -18.14 19.52 -8.45
N ASN A 168 -17.34 18.99 -9.38
CA ASN A 168 -17.26 17.54 -9.62
C ASN A 168 -16.48 16.85 -8.48
N LEU A 169 -17.04 15.78 -7.91
CA LEU A 169 -16.41 14.99 -6.86
C LEU A 169 -15.74 13.71 -7.34
N GLU A 170 -15.73 13.43 -8.66
CA GLU A 170 -15.13 12.19 -9.22
C GLU A 170 -13.65 12.03 -8.83
N ASP A 171 -12.92 13.14 -8.73
CA ASP A 171 -11.51 13.16 -8.32
C ASP A 171 -11.32 13.33 -6.80
N THR A 172 -12.38 13.09 -6.01
CA THR A 172 -12.32 13.22 -4.57
C THR A 172 -12.28 11.84 -3.91
N ALA A 173 -11.32 11.62 -3.02
CA ALA A 173 -11.23 10.38 -2.24
C ALA A 173 -11.24 10.70 -0.75
N VAL A 174 -11.90 9.84 0.02
CA VAL A 174 -11.80 9.81 1.49
C VAL A 174 -11.05 8.56 1.89
N LEU A 175 -9.94 8.75 2.62
CA LEU A 175 -9.09 7.67 3.09
C LEU A 175 -9.32 7.47 4.60
N PHE A 176 -9.33 6.21 5.03
CA PHE A 176 -9.51 5.83 6.44
C PHE A 176 -8.54 4.71 6.80
N ARG A 177 -8.30 4.54 8.09
CA ARG A 177 -7.35 3.55 8.59
C ARG A 177 -7.91 2.14 8.56
N THR A 178 -9.19 1.97 8.89
CA THR A 178 -9.84 0.66 9.00
C THR A 178 -11.20 0.65 8.29
N ASN A 179 -11.61 -0.52 7.80
CA ASN A 179 -12.92 -0.67 7.14
C ASN A 179 -14.10 -0.37 8.09
N GLN A 180 -13.90 -0.45 9.40
CA GLN A 180 -14.93 -0.13 10.39
C GLN A 180 -15.28 1.36 10.40
N GLU A 181 -14.29 2.23 10.19
CA GLU A 181 -14.51 3.69 10.07
C GLU A 181 -15.38 4.04 8.86
N ALA A 182 -15.27 3.23 7.79
CA ALA A 182 -16.07 3.44 6.59
C ALA A 182 -17.59 3.29 6.82
N GLU A 183 -18.04 2.44 7.75
CA GLU A 183 -19.47 2.21 8.00
C GLU A 183 -20.18 3.49 8.44
N GLY A 184 -19.59 4.21 9.38
CA GLY A 184 -20.18 5.47 9.88
C GLY A 184 -20.20 6.56 8.81
N LEU A 185 -19.12 6.68 8.04
CA LEU A 185 -19.04 7.62 6.94
C LEU A 185 -20.05 7.30 5.83
N VAL A 186 -20.18 6.03 5.44
CA VAL A 186 -21.16 5.60 4.43
C VAL A 186 -22.58 5.96 4.86
N GLY A 187 -22.93 5.73 6.14
CA GLY A 187 -24.22 6.14 6.69
C GLY A 187 -24.47 7.65 6.50
N ALA A 188 -23.49 8.48 6.85
CA ALA A 188 -23.59 9.93 6.66
C ALA A 188 -23.69 10.33 5.17
N LEU A 189 -22.90 9.72 4.28
CA LEU A 189 -22.97 10.00 2.85
C LEU A 189 -24.35 9.66 2.25
N MET A 190 -24.95 8.54 2.67
CA MET A 190 -26.32 8.16 2.27
C MET A 190 -27.37 9.14 2.79
N GLU A 191 -27.28 9.55 4.04
CA GLU A 191 -28.20 10.52 4.66
C GLU A 191 -28.14 11.87 3.91
N TYR A 192 -26.96 12.31 3.50
CA TYR A 192 -26.77 13.55 2.75
C TYR A 192 -26.97 13.39 1.24
N GLN A 193 -27.33 12.18 0.77
CA GLN A 193 -27.54 11.87 -0.64
C GLN A 193 -26.33 12.18 -1.53
N ILE A 194 -25.14 11.86 -1.04
CA ILE A 194 -23.90 12.05 -1.78
C ILE A 194 -23.56 10.75 -2.51
N PRO A 195 -23.38 10.76 -3.85
CA PRO A 195 -22.97 9.58 -4.59
C PRO A 195 -21.53 9.22 -4.23
N PHE A 196 -21.25 7.94 -4.02
CA PHE A 196 -19.91 7.44 -3.72
C PHE A 196 -19.71 6.02 -4.27
N THR A 197 -18.46 5.64 -4.45
CA THR A 197 -18.04 4.27 -4.74
C THR A 197 -17.08 3.80 -3.66
N MET A 198 -17.10 2.51 -3.35
CA MET A 198 -16.14 1.89 -2.44
C MET A 198 -15.27 0.89 -3.18
N LYS A 199 -13.98 0.91 -2.91
CA LYS A 199 -13.05 -0.07 -3.47
C LYS A 199 -13.28 -1.46 -2.90
N GLU A 200 -13.62 -1.55 -1.61
CA GLU A 200 -13.96 -2.80 -0.94
C GLU A 200 -15.40 -2.74 -0.46
N GLN A 201 -16.11 -3.87 -0.53
CA GLN A 201 -17.46 -3.94 0.02
C GLN A 201 -17.41 -3.92 1.55
N LEU A 202 -18.31 -3.15 2.16
CA LEU A 202 -18.52 -3.22 3.60
C LEU A 202 -18.87 -4.66 4.00
N PRO A 203 -18.29 -5.16 5.09
CA PRO A 203 -18.63 -6.48 5.58
C PRO A 203 -20.12 -6.53 5.92
N ASN A 204 -20.86 -7.40 5.24
CA ASN A 204 -22.27 -7.62 5.57
C ASN A 204 -22.33 -8.41 6.89
N LEU A 205 -22.66 -7.72 7.98
CA LEU A 205 -22.72 -8.29 9.33
C LEU A 205 -23.68 -9.48 9.42
N PHE A 206 -24.73 -9.54 8.61
CA PHE A 206 -25.63 -10.69 8.55
C PHE A 206 -25.00 -11.93 7.91
N ARG A 207 -23.94 -11.77 7.12
CA ARG A 207 -23.15 -12.88 6.54
C ARG A 207 -21.99 -13.32 7.43
N HIS A 208 -21.71 -12.57 8.49
CA HIS A 208 -20.68 -12.97 9.45
C HIS A 208 -21.03 -14.30 10.10
N TRP A 209 -20.04 -15.16 10.36
CA TRP A 209 -20.29 -16.51 10.87
C TRP A 209 -21.07 -16.51 12.21
N ILE A 210 -20.82 -15.52 13.10
CA ILE A 210 -21.54 -15.36 14.36
C ILE A 210 -23.04 -15.11 14.09
N SER A 211 -23.36 -14.17 13.21
CA SER A 211 -24.75 -13.83 12.86
C SER A 211 -25.46 -15.02 12.22
N ARG A 212 -24.76 -15.76 11.35
CA ARG A 212 -25.28 -16.98 10.73
C ARG A 212 -25.59 -18.06 11.78
N ASN A 213 -24.68 -18.26 12.74
CA ASN A 213 -24.89 -19.21 13.82
C ASN A 213 -26.07 -18.78 14.71
N LEU A 214 -26.14 -17.50 15.11
CA LEU A 214 -27.25 -16.98 15.88
C LEU A 214 -28.59 -17.19 15.16
N MET A 215 -28.66 -16.87 13.87
CA MET A 215 -29.86 -17.10 13.05
C MET A 215 -30.21 -18.59 12.92
N ALA A 216 -29.19 -19.48 12.87
CA ALA A 216 -29.43 -20.89 12.86
C ALA A 216 -30.06 -21.39 14.19
N TYR A 217 -29.55 -20.93 15.33
CA TYR A 217 -30.12 -21.22 16.64
C TYR A 217 -31.55 -20.71 16.77
N LEU A 218 -31.83 -19.47 16.34
CA LEU A 218 -33.18 -18.92 16.34
C LEU A 218 -34.15 -19.73 15.47
N LYS A 219 -33.73 -20.19 14.32
CA LYS A 219 -34.52 -21.08 13.45
C LYS A 219 -34.75 -22.46 14.01
N MET A 220 -33.88 -22.95 14.89
CA MET A 220 -34.06 -24.24 15.57
C MET A 220 -35.02 -24.14 16.76
N ALA A 221 -35.17 -22.93 17.32
CA ALA A 221 -36.04 -22.65 18.47
C ALA A 221 -37.46 -22.22 18.08
N ALA A 222 -37.70 -21.88 16.80
CA ALA A 222 -38.99 -21.55 16.21
C ALA A 222 -39.66 -22.76 15.57
#